data_b4bceeda4b6b4ea895c944c5fbfd3272
#
_entry.id   b4bceeda4b6b4ea895c944c5fbfd3272
#
_cell.length_a   1.000
_cell.length_b   1.000
_cell.length_c   1.000
_cell.angle_alpha   90.00
_cell.angle_beta   90.00
_cell.angle_gamma   90.00
#
_symmetry.space_group_name_H-M   'P 1'
#
loop_
_entity.id
_entity.type
_entity.pdbx_description
1 polymer ?
#
loop_
_entity_poly.entity_id
_entity_poly.type
_entity_poly.pdbx_seq_one_letter_code
_entity_poly.pdbx_strand_id
1 'polypeptide(L)'
;DIYVQLGSNNERNFTAAFNGPVFGNAAGRFTVFNKFRDGFITNEYHKLDSSVEELMNGNDSEGFRGKLLWNLDNGTEVLLTADYENQYRTGIAATLRSMPNPGFIDGDPVTTNATCGVVPSEEENFSTCMNHPSFNEMEHSGISLTITRDLDNHVFKSITSSRDSSIATEQDVDNHWDAAWTVGIARNGGISDTQQFTQEFQLSNLESVDGLDYTLGFFYFTQDLFRNFNRRVTWPAIGFDGTGFFNTTVDSTNWALYGDTSYELSENLSLIAG
;
A
#
# COMPACT_ATOMS: atom_id res chain seq x y z
N ASP A 1 -24.32 -5.50 6.75
CA ASP A 1 -23.59 -6.56 6.02
C ASP A 1 -22.47 -7.06 6.91
N ILE A 2 -22.34 -8.37 7.04
CA ILE A 2 -21.22 -9.01 7.76
C ILE A 2 -20.65 -10.08 6.82
N TYR A 3 -19.34 -10.09 6.68
CA TYR A 3 -18.60 -11.07 5.90
C TYR A 3 -17.54 -11.71 6.79
N VAL A 4 -17.48 -13.04 6.80
CA VAL A 4 -16.47 -13.84 7.52
C VAL A 4 -15.91 -14.86 6.54
N GLN A 5 -14.59 -14.92 6.46
CA GLN A 5 -13.87 -15.92 5.69
C GLN A 5 -12.87 -16.63 6.59
N LEU A 6 -12.84 -17.95 6.49
CA LEU A 6 -11.87 -18.81 7.16
C LEU A 6 -11.13 -19.62 6.08
N GLY A 7 -9.84 -19.77 6.21
CA GLY A 7 -9.00 -20.46 5.22
C GLY A 7 -7.83 -21.22 5.85
N SER A 8 -6.99 -21.75 4.98
CA SER A 8 -5.71 -22.37 5.37
C SER A 8 -4.76 -21.34 5.98
N ASN A 9 -3.72 -21.81 6.65
CA ASN A 9 -2.74 -20.96 7.36
C ASN A 9 -3.43 -20.01 8.36
N ASN A 10 -4.40 -20.53 9.11
CA ASN A 10 -5.14 -19.79 10.13
C ASN A 10 -5.79 -18.49 9.60
N GLU A 11 -6.14 -18.47 8.32
CA GLU A 11 -6.78 -17.29 7.71
C GLU A 11 -8.12 -16.99 8.37
N ARG A 12 -8.27 -15.75 8.80
CA ARG A 12 -9.45 -15.21 9.47
C ARG A 12 -9.69 -13.78 8.97
N ASN A 13 -10.65 -13.62 8.09
CA ASN A 13 -11.04 -12.31 7.59
C ASN A 13 -12.43 -11.96 8.09
N PHE A 14 -12.55 -10.82 8.71
CA PHE A 14 -13.80 -10.26 9.17
C PHE A 14 -14.00 -8.89 8.55
N THR A 15 -15.20 -8.64 8.01
CA THR A 15 -15.62 -7.32 7.57
C THR A 15 -17.05 -7.09 7.99
N ALA A 16 -17.32 -5.94 8.60
CA ALA A 16 -18.68 -5.51 8.93
C ALA A 16 -18.94 -4.12 8.33
N ALA A 17 -20.10 -3.94 7.74
CA ALA A 17 -20.56 -2.67 7.21
C ALA A 17 -21.96 -2.34 7.71
N PHE A 18 -22.10 -1.13 8.24
CA PHE A 18 -23.34 -0.54 8.73
C PHE A 18 -23.67 0.66 7.85
N ASN A 19 -24.91 0.75 7.38
CA ASN A 19 -25.36 1.90 6.61
C ASN A 19 -26.81 2.22 6.94
N GLY A 20 -27.15 3.50 6.91
CA GLY A 20 -28.49 3.98 7.18
C GLY A 20 -28.55 5.49 7.39
N PRO A 21 -29.75 6.01 7.70
CA PRO A 21 -29.92 7.40 8.04
C PRO A 21 -29.20 7.72 9.37
N VAL A 22 -28.60 8.90 9.45
CA VAL A 22 -27.87 9.37 10.65
C VAL A 22 -28.64 10.51 11.33
N PHE A 23 -28.92 11.59 10.59
CA PHE A 23 -29.73 12.71 11.05
C PHE A 23 -30.30 13.46 9.85
N GLY A 24 -31.53 14.01 9.96
CA GLY A 24 -32.18 14.77 8.90
C GLY A 24 -32.09 14.07 7.55
N ASN A 25 -31.53 14.73 6.55
CA ASN A 25 -31.29 14.24 5.19
C ASN A 25 -29.87 13.62 5.02
N ALA A 26 -29.25 13.19 6.11
CA ALA A 26 -27.93 12.56 6.07
C ALA A 26 -28.02 11.04 6.21
N ALA A 27 -27.24 10.35 5.38
CA ALA A 27 -27.02 8.92 5.42
C ALA A 27 -25.54 8.61 5.62
N GLY A 28 -25.25 7.59 6.39
CA GLY A 28 -23.88 7.16 6.68
C GLY A 28 -23.64 5.72 6.31
N ARG A 29 -22.38 5.43 5.98
CA ARG A 29 -21.85 4.07 5.88
C ARG A 29 -20.56 4.00 6.67
N PHE A 30 -20.46 3.00 7.55
CA PHE A 30 -19.26 2.71 8.30
C PHE A 30 -18.87 1.26 8.07
N THR A 31 -17.63 1.03 7.69
CA THR A 31 -17.08 -0.29 7.44
C THR A 31 -15.85 -0.48 8.30
N VAL A 32 -15.74 -1.62 8.96
CA VAL A 32 -14.53 -2.06 9.68
C VAL A 32 -14.11 -3.40 9.13
N PHE A 33 -12.81 -3.66 9.14
CA PHE A 33 -12.28 -4.96 8.77
C PHE A 33 -11.07 -5.32 9.64
N ASN A 34 -10.89 -6.62 9.81
CA ASN A 34 -9.67 -7.23 10.32
C ASN A 34 -9.40 -8.48 9.49
N LYS A 35 -8.20 -8.62 8.97
CA LYS A 35 -7.78 -9.70 8.08
C LYS A 35 -6.45 -10.23 8.58
N PHE A 36 -6.43 -11.50 8.88
CA PHE A 36 -5.26 -12.19 9.40
C PHE A 36 -5.02 -13.47 8.63
N ARG A 37 -3.75 -13.75 8.35
CA ARG A 37 -3.28 -15.03 7.84
C ARG A 37 -1.85 -15.27 8.28
N ASP A 38 -1.58 -16.42 8.89
CA ASP A 38 -0.21 -16.87 9.20
C ASP A 38 0.63 -16.97 7.92
N GLY A 39 1.93 -16.81 8.08
CA GLY A 39 2.87 -17.14 7.04
C GLY A 39 2.84 -18.63 6.68
N PHE A 40 3.32 -18.96 5.50
CA PHE A 40 3.34 -20.34 5.00
C PHE A 40 4.75 -20.82 4.62
N ILE A 41 5.76 -19.98 4.80
CA ILE A 41 7.18 -20.35 4.66
C ILE A 41 7.79 -20.34 6.05
N THR A 42 8.36 -21.46 6.47
CA THR A 42 9.01 -21.60 7.78
C THR A 42 10.42 -21.03 7.71
N ASN A 43 10.74 -20.13 8.62
CA ASN A 43 12.10 -19.67 8.82
C ASN A 43 12.81 -20.54 9.84
N GLU A 44 13.63 -21.45 9.38
CA GLU A 44 14.34 -22.41 10.25
C GLU A 44 15.34 -21.75 11.20
N TYR A 45 15.81 -20.53 10.87
CA TYR A 45 16.70 -19.78 11.74
C TYR A 45 16.04 -19.33 13.06
N HIS A 46 14.71 -19.21 13.10
CA HIS A 46 13.95 -18.91 14.31
C HIS A 46 14.27 -19.90 15.46
N LYS A 47 14.60 -21.14 15.16
CA LYS A 47 15.00 -22.15 16.17
C LYS A 47 16.33 -21.82 16.83
N LEU A 48 17.17 -21.02 16.19
CA LEU A 48 18.47 -20.58 16.67
C LEU A 48 18.38 -19.21 17.34
N ASP A 49 17.54 -18.35 16.80
CA ASP A 49 17.28 -17.00 17.29
C ASP A 49 15.80 -16.64 17.15
N SER A 50 15.09 -16.63 18.26
CA SER A 50 13.65 -16.33 18.30
C SER A 50 13.33 -14.85 18.07
N SER A 51 14.31 -14.00 17.84
CA SER A 51 14.08 -12.59 17.48
C SER A 51 13.69 -12.39 16.00
N VAL A 52 13.93 -13.40 15.16
CA VAL A 52 13.44 -13.41 13.77
C VAL A 52 12.09 -14.09 13.68
N GLU A 53 11.33 -13.75 12.65
CA GLU A 53 9.99 -14.35 12.43
C GLU A 53 10.09 -15.85 12.13
N GLU A 54 9.18 -16.65 12.73
CA GLU A 54 9.06 -18.08 12.48
C GLU A 54 8.38 -18.38 11.14
N LEU A 55 7.33 -17.64 10.83
CA LEU A 55 6.52 -17.85 9.62
C LEU A 55 6.55 -16.60 8.73
N MET A 56 7.04 -16.77 7.52
CA MET A 56 7.18 -15.72 6.53
C MET A 56 5.99 -15.67 5.56
N ASN A 57 5.76 -14.52 4.93
CA ASN A 57 4.64 -14.24 4.03
C ASN A 57 3.26 -14.24 4.74
N GLY A 58 3.23 -13.95 6.02
CA GLY A 58 2.02 -13.69 6.78
C GLY A 58 1.47 -12.28 6.52
N ASN A 59 0.22 -12.07 6.89
CA ASN A 59 -0.45 -10.77 6.79
C ASN A 59 -1.38 -10.56 7.98
N ASP A 60 -1.31 -9.38 8.55
CA ASP A 60 -2.25 -8.85 9.53
C ASP A 60 -2.63 -7.44 9.10
N SER A 61 -3.90 -7.19 8.86
CA SER A 61 -4.38 -5.85 8.52
C SER A 61 -5.72 -5.55 9.16
N GLU A 62 -5.85 -4.32 9.61
CA GLU A 62 -7.07 -3.81 10.19
C GLU A 62 -7.33 -2.37 9.74
N GLY A 63 -8.58 -1.99 9.75
CA GLY A 63 -8.92 -0.64 9.37
C GLY A 63 -10.40 -0.36 9.38
N PHE A 64 -10.69 0.88 9.04
CA PHE A 64 -12.06 1.35 8.90
C PHE A 64 -12.22 2.33 7.74
N ARG A 65 -13.44 2.47 7.26
CA ARG A 65 -13.86 3.52 6.34
C ARG A 65 -15.24 4.02 6.69
N GLY A 66 -15.32 5.34 6.93
CA GLY A 66 -16.56 6.07 7.17
C GLY A 66 -16.93 6.94 5.98
N LYS A 67 -18.21 6.99 5.63
CA LYS A 67 -18.80 7.91 4.66
C LYS A 67 -20.05 8.54 5.24
N LEU A 68 -20.19 9.85 5.07
CA LEU A 68 -21.39 10.59 5.41
C LEU A 68 -21.82 11.40 4.19
N LEU A 69 -22.98 11.06 3.67
CA LEU A 69 -23.65 11.80 2.60
C LEU A 69 -24.74 12.66 3.23
N TRP A 70 -24.70 13.94 3.00
CA TRP A 70 -25.68 14.90 3.52
C TRP A 70 -26.27 15.73 2.39
N ASN A 71 -27.55 15.58 2.14
CA ASN A 71 -28.31 16.36 1.18
C ASN A 71 -28.94 17.57 1.88
N LEU A 72 -28.49 18.76 1.55
CA LEU A 72 -29.03 20.03 2.08
C LEU A 72 -30.25 20.46 1.27
N ASP A 73 -31.20 21.16 1.94
CA ASP A 73 -32.47 21.57 1.32
C ASP A 73 -32.30 22.57 0.15
N ASN A 74 -31.12 23.13 -0.02
CA ASN A 74 -30.79 24.10 -1.09
C ASN A 74 -30.14 23.46 -2.32
N GLY A 75 -30.28 22.14 -2.53
CA GLY A 75 -29.66 21.44 -3.66
C GLY A 75 -28.15 21.22 -3.55
N THR A 76 -27.60 21.34 -2.33
CA THR A 76 -26.20 21.04 -2.07
C THR A 76 -26.08 19.63 -1.49
N GLU A 77 -25.21 18.81 -2.09
CA GLU A 77 -24.81 17.52 -1.57
C GLU A 77 -23.40 17.63 -0.98
N VAL A 78 -23.21 17.09 0.22
CA VAL A 78 -21.92 17.04 0.91
C VAL A 78 -21.58 15.59 1.20
N LEU A 79 -20.47 15.08 0.67
CA LEU A 79 -19.93 13.77 0.97
C LEU A 79 -18.62 13.91 1.72
N LEU A 80 -18.60 13.46 2.98
CA LEU A 80 -17.40 13.31 3.79
C LEU A 80 -16.98 11.83 3.78
N THR A 81 -15.70 11.58 3.54
CA THR A 81 -15.11 10.25 3.65
C THR A 81 -13.87 10.32 4.53
N ALA A 82 -13.71 9.35 5.42
CA ALA A 82 -12.48 9.15 6.20
C ALA A 82 -12.13 7.66 6.21
N ASP A 83 -10.86 7.34 6.11
CA ASP A 83 -10.35 5.97 6.13
C ASP A 83 -9.03 5.87 6.87
N TYR A 84 -8.80 4.68 7.45
CA TYR A 84 -7.56 4.28 8.10
C TYR A 84 -7.33 2.80 7.86
N GLU A 85 -6.09 2.43 7.58
CA GLU A 85 -5.63 1.06 7.48
C GLU A 85 -4.24 0.95 8.09
N ASN A 86 -4.04 -0.04 8.95
CA ASN A 86 -2.74 -0.51 9.41
C ASN A 86 -2.55 -1.94 8.93
N GLN A 87 -1.39 -2.22 8.35
CA GLN A 87 -1.03 -3.52 7.84
C GLN A 87 0.38 -3.88 8.25
N TYR A 88 0.52 -5.07 8.84
CA TYR A 88 1.80 -5.70 9.09
C TYR A 88 1.91 -6.97 8.24
N ARG A 89 3.02 -7.11 7.53
CA ARG A 89 3.36 -8.33 6.80
C ARG A 89 4.70 -8.84 7.30
N THR A 90 4.76 -10.12 7.67
CA THR A 90 6.05 -10.79 7.76
C THR A 90 6.69 -10.79 6.38
N GLY A 91 7.96 -10.43 6.29
CA GLY A 91 8.61 -10.12 5.02
C GLY A 91 8.54 -11.24 4.00
N ILE A 92 8.81 -10.88 2.77
CA ILE A 92 8.88 -11.84 1.66
C ILE A 92 10.10 -12.72 1.89
N ALA A 93 9.88 -14.03 1.99
CA ALA A 93 10.93 -15.02 2.00
C ALA A 93 11.09 -15.65 0.61
N ALA A 94 12.30 -15.71 0.14
CA ALA A 94 12.66 -16.54 -1.02
C ALA A 94 13.06 -17.93 -0.51
N THR A 95 12.62 -18.96 -1.22
CA THR A 95 13.01 -20.34 -0.95
C THR A 95 13.99 -20.82 -2.02
N LEU A 96 15.03 -21.53 -1.60
CA LEU A 96 16.03 -22.04 -2.52
C LEU A 96 15.48 -23.23 -3.31
N ARG A 97 15.45 -23.14 -4.64
CA ARG A 97 15.01 -24.23 -5.51
C ARG A 97 16.16 -25.07 -6.04
N SER A 98 17.29 -24.44 -6.37
CA SER A 98 18.49 -25.14 -6.83
C SER A 98 19.70 -24.23 -6.68
N MET A 99 20.88 -24.80 -6.51
CA MET A 99 22.16 -24.09 -6.59
C MET A 99 22.86 -24.51 -7.88
N PRO A 100 22.76 -23.75 -8.97
CA PRO A 100 23.31 -24.15 -10.26
C PRO A 100 24.83 -24.14 -10.32
N ASN A 101 25.51 -23.50 -9.37
CA ASN A 101 26.97 -23.46 -9.31
C ASN A 101 27.48 -23.43 -7.87
N PRO A 102 27.77 -24.55 -7.26
CA PRO A 102 28.27 -24.64 -5.89
C PRO A 102 29.67 -24.02 -5.69
N GLY A 103 30.30 -23.53 -6.74
CA GLY A 103 31.69 -23.12 -6.74
C GLY A 103 32.05 -21.81 -6.07
N PHE A 104 31.12 -21.07 -5.52
CA PHE A 104 31.42 -19.81 -4.84
C PHE A 104 31.73 -19.96 -3.34
N ILE A 105 31.27 -21.02 -2.71
CA ILE A 105 31.46 -21.31 -1.30
C ILE A 105 31.73 -22.80 -1.18
N ASP A 106 32.98 -23.24 -1.22
CA ASP A 106 33.44 -24.62 -1.04
C ASP A 106 32.69 -25.71 -1.84
N GLY A 107 31.88 -25.37 -2.81
CA GLY A 107 31.27 -26.26 -3.75
C GLY A 107 30.24 -27.26 -3.20
N ASP A 108 29.89 -27.21 -1.92
CA ASP A 108 28.97 -28.16 -1.31
C ASP A 108 27.60 -27.50 -1.03
N PRO A 109 26.52 -27.84 -1.77
CA PRO A 109 25.18 -27.35 -1.50
C PRO A 109 24.67 -27.72 -0.10
N VAL A 110 25.26 -28.67 0.56
CA VAL A 110 24.93 -29.09 1.92
C VAL A 110 25.47 -28.11 2.96
N THR A 111 26.61 -27.45 2.71
CA THR A 111 27.19 -26.48 3.63
C THR A 111 26.37 -25.21 3.73
N THR A 112 25.71 -24.79 2.68
CA THR A 112 24.87 -23.59 2.68
C THR A 112 23.68 -23.71 3.62
N ASN A 113 23.18 -24.90 3.83
CA ASN A 113 22.01 -25.17 4.67
C ASN A 113 22.38 -25.84 6.01
N ALA A 114 23.66 -26.03 6.29
CA ALA A 114 24.11 -26.73 7.50
C ALA A 114 23.68 -26.04 8.80
N THR A 115 23.58 -24.71 8.79
CA THR A 115 23.15 -23.92 9.94
C THR A 115 21.69 -24.15 10.31
N CYS A 116 20.80 -24.16 9.32
CA CYS A 116 19.35 -24.25 9.52
C CYS A 116 18.77 -25.63 9.17
N GLY A 117 19.55 -26.54 8.57
CA GLY A 117 19.04 -27.80 8.08
C GLY A 117 18.09 -27.69 6.88
N VAL A 118 18.03 -26.55 6.24
CA VAL A 118 17.20 -26.31 5.04
C VAL A 118 17.83 -27.03 3.85
N VAL A 119 17.05 -27.85 3.16
CA VAL A 119 17.50 -28.59 1.98
C VAL A 119 16.88 -27.95 0.75
N PRO A 120 17.66 -27.61 -0.29
CA PRO A 120 17.10 -27.15 -1.56
C PRO A 120 16.16 -28.20 -2.16
N SER A 121 14.99 -27.78 -2.55
CA SER A 121 13.98 -28.62 -3.20
C SER A 121 13.59 -27.99 -4.52
N GLU A 122 13.47 -28.77 -5.57
CA GLU A 122 13.26 -28.24 -6.92
C GLU A 122 11.88 -27.60 -7.12
N GLU A 123 10.83 -28.02 -6.41
CA GLU A 123 9.48 -27.52 -6.68
C GLU A 123 8.71 -27.07 -5.43
N GLU A 124 8.87 -27.71 -4.27
CA GLU A 124 8.02 -27.48 -3.09
C GLU A 124 8.87 -27.22 -1.83
N ASN A 125 9.74 -26.24 -1.89
CA ASN A 125 10.46 -25.79 -0.70
C ASN A 125 9.69 -24.65 -0.02
N PHE A 126 9.16 -24.90 1.19
CA PHE A 126 8.49 -23.94 2.05
C PHE A 126 9.33 -23.58 3.27
N SER A 127 10.65 -23.71 3.17
CA SER A 127 11.60 -23.36 4.23
C SER A 127 12.60 -22.34 3.75
N THR A 128 13.01 -21.46 4.64
CA THR A 128 14.08 -20.48 4.45
C THR A 128 14.97 -20.42 5.68
N CYS A 129 16.12 -19.75 5.60
CA CYS A 129 17.05 -19.56 6.72
C CYS A 129 17.45 -18.08 6.79
N MET A 130 16.51 -17.24 7.18
CA MET A 130 16.69 -15.78 7.27
C MET A 130 17.19 -15.42 8.66
N ASN A 131 18.37 -14.84 8.76
CA ASN A 131 19.02 -14.51 10.02
C ASN A 131 18.79 -13.07 10.49
N HIS A 132 17.93 -12.34 9.77
CA HIS A 132 17.55 -10.97 10.12
C HIS A 132 16.02 -10.80 10.05
N PRO A 133 15.41 -10.01 10.96
CA PRO A 133 14.00 -9.67 10.87
C PRO A 133 13.63 -9.12 9.51
N SER A 134 12.50 -9.56 8.97
CA SER A 134 12.02 -9.14 7.68
C SER A 134 10.53 -8.86 7.75
N PHE A 135 10.15 -7.60 7.55
CA PHE A 135 8.76 -7.16 7.65
C PHE A 135 8.46 -5.97 6.71
N ASN A 136 7.20 -5.76 6.48
CA ASN A 136 6.66 -4.56 5.87
C ASN A 136 5.47 -4.09 6.70
N GLU A 137 5.59 -2.92 7.28
CA GLU A 137 4.54 -2.26 8.05
C GLU A 137 4.06 -1.05 7.25
N MET A 138 2.75 -0.92 7.08
CA MET A 138 2.12 0.13 6.29
C MET A 138 0.98 0.74 7.08
N GLU A 139 0.99 2.05 7.23
CA GLU A 139 -0.09 2.83 7.80
C GLU A 139 -0.59 3.84 6.76
N HIS A 140 -1.89 3.83 6.50
CA HIS A 140 -2.54 4.75 5.58
C HIS A 140 -3.73 5.40 6.26
N SER A 141 -3.86 6.71 6.10
CA SER A 141 -5.05 7.43 6.53
C SER A 141 -5.43 8.50 5.52
N GLY A 142 -6.70 8.85 5.50
CA GLY A 142 -7.16 9.90 4.62
C GLY A 142 -8.53 10.46 5.00
N ILE A 143 -8.72 11.70 4.62
CA ILE A 143 -10.00 12.38 4.70
C ILE A 143 -10.27 13.09 3.38
N SER A 144 -11.50 13.04 2.91
CA SER A 144 -11.93 13.81 1.74
C SER A 144 -13.33 14.40 1.94
N LEU A 145 -13.50 15.59 1.40
CA LEU A 145 -14.76 16.33 1.38
C LEU A 145 -15.11 16.65 -0.07
N THR A 146 -16.24 16.15 -0.53
CA THR A 146 -16.83 16.52 -1.82
C THR A 146 -18.09 17.35 -1.56
N ILE A 147 -18.17 18.51 -2.18
CA ILE A 147 -19.36 19.37 -2.18
C ILE A 147 -19.82 19.47 -3.62
N THR A 148 -21.04 19.07 -3.88
CA THR A 148 -21.71 19.24 -5.19
C THR A 148 -22.90 20.16 -5.00
N ARG A 149 -23.04 21.15 -5.87
CA ARG A 149 -24.15 22.10 -5.83
C ARG A 149 -24.69 22.35 -7.24
N ASP A 150 -25.98 22.18 -7.37
CA ASP A 150 -26.71 22.59 -8.55
C ASP A 150 -26.92 24.11 -8.53
N LEU A 151 -26.54 24.76 -9.62
CA LEU A 151 -26.67 26.21 -9.84
C LEU A 151 -27.49 26.37 -11.13
N ASP A 152 -28.74 26.73 -11.05
CA ASP A 152 -29.65 26.90 -12.19
C ASP A 152 -29.34 25.97 -13.40
N ASN A 153 -28.40 26.36 -14.26
CA ASN A 153 -27.99 25.63 -15.46
C ASN A 153 -26.62 24.94 -15.32
N HIS A 154 -26.01 24.94 -14.16
CA HIS A 154 -24.65 24.40 -13.94
C HIS A 154 -24.59 23.52 -12.71
N VAL A 155 -23.59 22.63 -12.68
CA VAL A 155 -23.19 21.90 -11.50
C VAL A 155 -21.79 22.35 -11.11
N PHE A 156 -21.67 22.82 -9.89
CA PHE A 156 -20.37 23.10 -9.27
C PHE A 156 -19.99 21.97 -8.35
N LYS A 157 -18.75 21.49 -8.46
CA LYS A 157 -18.19 20.45 -7.60
C LYS A 157 -16.85 20.88 -7.05
N SER A 158 -16.67 20.72 -5.73
CA SER A 158 -15.42 20.93 -5.02
C SER A 158 -15.00 19.62 -4.36
N ILE A 159 -13.76 19.19 -4.59
CA ILE A 159 -13.19 17.98 -3.98
C ILE A 159 -11.91 18.37 -3.28
N THR A 160 -11.90 18.21 -1.95
CA THR A 160 -10.72 18.42 -1.10
C THR A 160 -10.30 17.10 -0.51
N SER A 161 -9.02 16.74 -0.55
CA SER A 161 -8.53 15.51 0.07
C SER A 161 -7.16 15.72 0.71
N SER A 162 -6.96 15.09 1.88
CA SER A 162 -5.67 14.95 2.54
C SER A 162 -5.42 13.48 2.83
N ARG A 163 -4.21 13.01 2.54
CA ARG A 163 -3.80 11.62 2.77
C ARG A 163 -2.40 11.58 3.36
N ASP A 164 -2.24 10.68 4.32
CA ASP A 164 -0.96 10.35 4.93
C ASP A 164 -0.68 8.86 4.73
N SER A 165 0.57 8.53 4.46
CA SER A 165 1.04 7.16 4.28
C SER A 165 2.44 7.02 4.87
N SER A 166 2.62 6.05 5.74
CA SER A 166 3.92 5.64 6.27
C SER A 166 4.17 4.17 5.95
N ILE A 167 5.35 3.87 5.44
CA ILE A 167 5.78 2.51 5.11
C ILE A 167 7.14 2.29 5.75
N ALA A 168 7.22 1.34 6.69
CA ALA A 168 8.48 0.87 7.24
C ALA A 168 8.79 -0.54 6.72
N THR A 169 10.00 -0.73 6.24
CA THR A 169 10.45 -2.03 5.71
C THR A 169 11.75 -2.44 6.34
N GLU A 170 11.86 -3.73 6.63
CA GLU A 170 13.13 -4.38 6.92
C GLU A 170 13.15 -5.68 6.12
N GLN A 171 14.28 -6.00 5.52
CA GLN A 171 14.41 -7.17 4.65
C GLN A 171 15.77 -7.81 4.83
N ASP A 172 15.75 -9.11 5.07
CA ASP A 172 16.89 -9.97 4.85
C ASP A 172 17.08 -10.14 3.34
N VAL A 173 18.25 -9.81 2.82
CA VAL A 173 18.48 -9.76 1.36
C VAL A 173 19.16 -11.02 0.84
N ASP A 174 19.89 -11.70 1.69
CA ASP A 174 20.61 -12.93 1.29
C ASP A 174 19.75 -14.18 1.41
N ASN A 175 18.69 -14.17 2.22
CA ASN A 175 17.67 -15.20 2.41
C ASN A 175 18.18 -16.61 2.78
N HIS A 176 19.48 -16.91 2.57
CA HIS A 176 20.06 -18.22 2.75
C HIS A 176 21.53 -18.11 3.07
N TRP A 177 21.81 -17.72 4.28
CA TRP A 177 23.17 -17.47 4.56
C TRP A 177 23.90 -18.71 5.09
N ASP A 178 25.06 -18.92 4.53
CA ASP A 178 25.92 -20.06 4.80
C ASP A 178 26.78 -19.87 6.05
N ALA A 179 27.01 -20.99 6.73
CA ALA A 179 27.88 -21.07 7.88
C ALA A 179 29.35 -20.73 7.59
N ALA A 180 29.86 -20.87 6.38
CA ALA A 180 31.25 -20.51 6.05
C ALA A 180 31.49 -19.01 5.91
N TRP A 181 30.47 -18.27 5.49
CA TRP A 181 30.44 -16.81 5.54
C TRP A 181 29.81 -16.32 6.84
N THR A 182 29.61 -17.21 7.73
CA THR A 182 28.76 -17.25 8.87
C THR A 182 28.63 -15.94 9.58
N VAL A 183 27.40 -15.67 9.90
CA VAL A 183 26.98 -14.56 10.70
C VAL A 183 27.12 -13.24 9.95
N GLY A 184 27.29 -13.30 8.64
CA GLY A 184 27.08 -12.16 7.76
C GLY A 184 25.62 -11.75 7.79
N ILE A 185 25.39 -10.46 7.77
CA ILE A 185 24.05 -9.88 7.61
C ILE A 185 24.07 -9.12 6.30
N ALA A 186 23.14 -9.41 5.40
CA ALA A 186 22.84 -8.55 4.28
C ALA A 186 21.39 -8.11 4.40
N ARG A 187 21.18 -6.89 4.87
CA ARG A 187 19.85 -6.34 5.12
C ARG A 187 19.62 -5.03 4.41
N ASN A 188 18.38 -4.80 4.02
CA ASN A 188 17.87 -3.49 3.64
C ASN A 188 16.77 -3.08 4.62
N GLY A 189 16.72 -1.80 4.93
CA GLY A 189 15.65 -1.25 5.73
C GLY A 189 15.37 0.20 5.36
N GLY A 190 14.24 0.71 5.78
CA GLY A 190 13.93 2.11 5.59
C GLY A 190 12.49 2.46 5.85
N ILE A 191 12.25 3.75 5.83
CA ILE A 191 10.94 4.36 6.01
C ILE A 191 10.65 5.23 4.80
N SER A 192 9.39 5.24 4.38
CA SER A 192 8.87 6.16 3.36
C SER A 192 7.59 6.80 3.88
N ASP A 193 7.66 8.09 4.20
CA ASP A 193 6.53 8.88 4.67
C ASP A 193 6.07 9.81 3.55
N THR A 194 4.77 9.82 3.30
CA THR A 194 4.15 10.64 2.27
C THR A 194 2.96 11.39 2.84
N GLN A 195 2.94 12.70 2.66
CA GLN A 195 1.79 13.55 2.96
C GLN A 195 1.32 14.19 1.65
N GLN A 196 0.03 14.12 1.39
CA GLN A 196 -0.55 14.58 0.13
C GLN A 196 -1.80 15.41 0.41
N PHE A 197 -1.93 16.54 -0.28
CA PHE A 197 -3.13 17.34 -0.32
C PHE A 197 -3.56 17.59 -1.76
N THR A 198 -4.87 17.50 -2.02
CA THR A 198 -5.45 17.82 -3.33
C THR A 198 -6.68 18.71 -3.16
N GLN A 199 -6.83 19.65 -4.10
CA GLN A 199 -8.03 20.45 -4.27
C GLN A 199 -8.41 20.46 -5.73
N GLU A 200 -9.69 20.15 -6.00
CA GLU A 200 -10.24 20.20 -7.35
C GLU A 200 -11.55 20.99 -7.35
N PHE A 201 -11.70 21.85 -8.33
CA PHE A 201 -12.95 22.54 -8.63
C PHE A 201 -13.38 22.20 -10.03
N GLN A 202 -14.64 21.84 -10.20
CA GLN A 202 -15.26 21.54 -11.50
C GLN A 202 -16.51 22.36 -11.67
N LEU A 203 -16.74 22.83 -12.89
CA LEU A 203 -17.97 23.47 -13.32
C LEU A 203 -18.40 22.82 -14.64
N SER A 204 -19.59 22.25 -14.66
CA SER A 204 -20.20 21.68 -15.88
C SER A 204 -21.59 22.27 -16.08
N ASN A 205 -22.07 22.28 -17.31
CA ASN A 205 -23.48 22.56 -17.56
C ASN A 205 -24.34 21.37 -17.09
N LEU A 206 -25.54 21.66 -16.60
CA LEU A 206 -26.51 20.67 -16.14
C LEU A 206 -27.26 20.07 -17.35
N GLU A 207 -27.60 20.90 -18.30
CA GLU A 207 -28.26 20.54 -19.54
C GLU A 207 -27.46 21.11 -20.71
N SER A 208 -27.51 20.42 -21.85
CA SER A 208 -26.88 20.91 -23.06
C SER A 208 -27.46 22.26 -23.47
N VAL A 209 -26.60 23.25 -23.68
CA VAL A 209 -27.00 24.59 -24.10
C VAL A 209 -26.71 24.75 -25.58
N ASP A 210 -27.75 24.79 -26.42
CA ASP A 210 -27.63 24.86 -27.86
C ASP A 210 -26.71 23.78 -28.46
N GLY A 211 -26.79 22.55 -27.94
CA GLY A 211 -25.96 21.42 -28.34
C GLY A 211 -24.56 21.41 -27.75
N LEU A 212 -24.24 22.31 -26.80
CA LEU A 212 -22.93 22.40 -26.14
C LEU A 212 -22.99 21.80 -24.76
N ASP A 213 -22.16 20.77 -24.52
CA ASP A 213 -21.83 20.26 -23.21
C ASP A 213 -20.37 20.57 -22.89
N TYR A 214 -20.10 20.95 -21.63
CA TYR A 214 -18.74 21.24 -21.19
C TYR A 214 -18.51 20.95 -19.71
N THR A 215 -17.26 20.65 -19.40
CA THR A 215 -16.72 20.63 -18.05
C THR A 215 -15.43 21.43 -18.03
N LEU A 216 -15.33 22.36 -17.09
CA LEU A 216 -14.12 23.13 -16.80
C LEU A 216 -13.64 22.76 -15.43
N GLY A 217 -12.34 22.62 -15.24
CA GLY A 217 -11.76 22.26 -13.95
C GLY A 217 -10.46 22.97 -13.64
N PHE A 218 -10.23 23.13 -12.34
CA PHE A 218 -8.96 23.52 -11.76
C PHE A 218 -8.54 22.46 -10.77
N PHE A 219 -7.30 21.98 -10.88
CA PHE A 219 -6.70 21.01 -9.99
C PHE A 219 -5.45 21.58 -9.35
N TYR A 220 -5.31 21.36 -8.05
CA TYR A 220 -4.13 21.66 -7.26
C TYR A 220 -3.70 20.43 -6.48
N PHE A 221 -2.41 20.18 -6.43
CA PHE A 221 -1.80 19.04 -5.77
C PHE A 221 -0.52 19.48 -5.09
N THR A 222 -0.32 19.04 -3.85
CA THR A 222 0.97 19.10 -3.18
C THR A 222 1.26 17.77 -2.49
N GLN A 223 2.53 17.39 -2.49
CA GLN A 223 3.01 16.17 -1.85
C GLN A 223 4.39 16.42 -1.25
N ASP A 224 4.53 16.01 -0.01
CA ASP A 224 5.81 15.92 0.69
C ASP A 224 6.15 14.45 0.87
N LEU A 225 7.28 14.03 0.36
CA LEU A 225 7.79 12.67 0.46
C LEU A 225 9.13 12.72 1.20
N PHE A 226 9.21 12.02 2.32
CA PHE A 226 10.47 11.68 2.97
C PHE A 226 10.76 10.21 2.79
N ARG A 227 11.98 9.86 2.40
CA ARG A 227 12.45 8.49 2.30
C ARG A 227 13.80 8.34 2.95
N ASN A 228 13.89 7.41 3.87
CA ASN A 228 15.13 6.88 4.41
C ASN A 228 15.37 5.49 3.84
N PHE A 229 16.61 5.18 3.51
CA PHE A 229 17.02 3.82 3.14
C PHE A 229 18.37 3.54 3.76
N ASN A 230 18.53 2.34 4.32
CA ASN A 230 19.79 1.83 4.80
C ASN A 230 20.02 0.41 4.29
N ARG A 231 21.27 0.12 4.00
CA ARG A 231 21.74 -1.22 3.66
C ARG A 231 22.96 -1.52 4.50
N ARG A 232 22.97 -2.65 5.19
CA ARG A 232 24.14 -3.14 5.90
C ARG A 232 24.54 -4.51 5.38
N VAL A 233 25.82 -4.68 5.13
CA VAL A 233 26.40 -5.97 4.71
C VAL A 233 27.61 -6.22 5.61
N THR A 234 27.64 -7.38 6.26
CA THR A 234 28.79 -7.84 7.05
C THR A 234 29.31 -9.15 6.50
N TRP A 235 30.62 -9.29 6.39
CA TRP A 235 31.29 -10.52 6.05
C TRP A 235 32.39 -10.80 7.09
N PRO A 236 32.07 -11.44 8.21
CA PRO A 236 33.00 -11.65 9.32
C PRO A 236 34.25 -12.41 8.92
N ALA A 237 34.16 -13.36 7.99
CA ALA A 237 35.30 -14.14 7.51
C ALA A 237 36.45 -13.30 6.95
N ILE A 238 36.14 -12.10 6.43
CA ILE A 238 37.12 -11.15 5.89
C ILE A 238 37.19 -9.85 6.67
N GLY A 239 36.46 -9.77 7.80
CA GLY A 239 36.42 -8.58 8.66
C GLY A 239 35.71 -7.37 8.00
N PHE A 240 34.81 -7.59 7.04
CA PHE A 240 34.07 -6.52 6.39
C PHE A 240 32.79 -6.19 7.12
N ASP A 241 32.57 -4.90 7.39
CA ASP A 241 31.29 -4.34 7.86
C ASP A 241 31.05 -3.01 7.13
N GLY A 242 30.10 -3.02 6.22
CA GLY A 242 29.75 -1.87 5.39
C GLY A 242 28.30 -1.48 5.54
N THR A 243 28.05 -0.19 5.74
CA THR A 243 26.71 0.39 5.80
C THR A 243 26.59 1.52 4.79
N GLY A 244 25.59 1.45 3.93
CA GLY A 244 25.17 2.53 3.07
C GLY A 244 23.81 3.06 3.52
N PHE A 245 23.63 4.36 3.52
CA PHE A 245 22.34 4.99 3.80
C PHE A 245 22.15 6.23 2.94
N PHE A 246 20.89 6.54 2.66
CA PHE A 246 20.52 7.82 2.11
C PHE A 246 19.18 8.30 2.67
N ASN A 247 19.03 9.61 2.74
CA ASN A 247 17.77 10.29 3.01
C ASN A 247 17.41 11.14 1.81
N THR A 248 16.16 11.11 1.42
CA THR A 248 15.65 11.92 0.31
C THR A 248 14.35 12.57 0.75
N THR A 249 14.23 13.85 0.49
CA THR A 249 12.97 14.59 0.60
C THR A 249 12.61 15.11 -0.79
N VAL A 250 11.36 14.93 -1.17
CA VAL A 250 10.83 15.43 -2.45
C VAL A 250 9.55 16.17 -2.16
N ASP A 251 9.57 17.48 -2.42
CA ASP A 251 8.40 18.34 -2.33
C ASP A 251 7.89 18.60 -3.74
N SER A 252 6.64 18.29 -3.98
CA SER A 252 6.02 18.44 -5.29
C SER A 252 4.80 19.33 -5.18
N THR A 253 4.69 20.30 -6.08
CA THR A 253 3.51 21.15 -6.22
C THR A 253 3.14 21.23 -7.68
N ASN A 254 1.88 20.92 -7.98
CA ASN A 254 1.36 20.91 -9.34
C ASN A 254 0.00 21.61 -9.36
N TRP A 255 -0.33 22.23 -10.46
CA TRP A 255 -1.65 22.73 -10.73
C TRP A 255 -1.97 22.60 -12.21
N ALA A 256 -3.25 22.47 -12.52
CA ALA A 256 -3.72 22.37 -13.90
C ALA A 256 -5.07 23.08 -14.04
N LEU A 257 -5.25 23.71 -15.19
CA LEU A 257 -6.56 24.07 -15.72
C LEU A 257 -6.88 23.09 -16.84
N TYR A 258 -8.04 22.54 -16.85
CA TYR A 258 -8.48 21.62 -17.88
C TYR A 258 -9.90 21.90 -18.30
N GLY A 259 -10.28 21.45 -19.48
CA GLY A 259 -11.63 21.51 -19.96
C GLY A 259 -11.88 20.41 -20.98
N ASP A 260 -13.12 19.96 -21.00
CA ASP A 260 -13.65 19.03 -21.97
C ASP A 260 -14.96 19.61 -22.53
N THR A 261 -15.18 19.47 -23.83
CA THR A 261 -16.39 19.97 -24.46
C THR A 261 -16.85 19.04 -25.57
N SER A 262 -18.16 18.89 -25.70
CA SER A 262 -18.83 18.22 -26.79
C SER A 262 -19.85 19.20 -27.42
N TYR A 263 -19.79 19.40 -28.73
CA TYR A 263 -20.72 20.24 -29.47
C TYR A 263 -21.42 19.43 -30.55
N GLU A 264 -22.75 19.38 -30.50
CA GLU A 264 -23.58 18.73 -31.49
C GLU A 264 -23.70 19.62 -32.73
N LEU A 265 -23.03 19.24 -33.82
CA LEU A 265 -23.12 19.90 -35.12
C LEU A 265 -24.41 19.53 -35.89
N SER A 266 -24.91 18.33 -35.68
CA SER A 266 -26.17 17.81 -36.20
C SER A 266 -26.58 16.57 -35.41
N GLU A 267 -27.81 16.05 -35.63
CA GLU A 267 -28.34 14.85 -34.96
C GLU A 267 -27.39 13.62 -35.00
N ASN A 268 -26.45 13.56 -35.96
CA ASN A 268 -25.55 12.42 -36.12
C ASN A 268 -24.05 12.80 -36.11
N LEU A 269 -23.73 14.04 -35.73
CA LEU A 269 -22.34 14.51 -35.75
C LEU A 269 -22.08 15.44 -34.57
N SER A 270 -21.13 15.04 -33.74
CA SER A 270 -20.64 15.84 -32.61
C SER A 270 -19.14 16.10 -32.76
N LEU A 271 -18.71 17.28 -32.33
CA LEU A 271 -17.30 17.66 -32.19
C LEU A 271 -16.92 17.57 -30.70
N ILE A 272 -15.84 16.86 -30.41
CA ILE A 272 -15.31 16.70 -29.03
C ILE A 272 -13.92 17.32 -28.99
N ALA A 273 -13.64 18.12 -27.95
CA ALA A 273 -12.34 18.71 -27.70
C ALA A 273 -12.05 18.73 -26.18
N GLY A 274 -10.80 18.46 -25.82
CA GLY A 274 -10.33 18.48 -24.43
C GLY A 274 -8.84 18.80 -24.35
#